data_c7fe0c592b57bdbabdd3934427101fa3
#
_entry.id   c7fe0c592b57bdbabdd3934427101fa3
#
_cell.length_a   1.000
_cell.length_b   1.000
_cell.length_c   1.000
_cell.angle_alpha   90.00
_cell.angle_beta   90.00
_cell.angle_gamma   90.00
#
_symmetry.space_group_name_H-M   'P 1'
#
loop_
_entity.id
_entity.type
_entity.pdbx_description
1 polymer ?
#
loop_
_entity_poly.entity_id
_entity_poly.type
_entity_poly.pdbx_seq_one_letter_code
_entity_poly.pdbx_strand_id
1 'polypeptide(L)'
;MTDSIAGYDAHGAELAAKYERLRAEDVHATFLDVLPSGEDLLALDIGAGSGRDAAWLKGFGFEVVAVEPAHGMREAAKSLHDGKEIRFLEDRLPALAATHRLGLAFDLILLSGVFMHICPGERARAFRKVATLLKPGGRLLISVRDGAGSSGRPMWPVARGELESYARSHGLSVLQVRDGPDLQARADVHWTTYALQLPDDGAGALPLLRGIILNDDKSSTYKLGLLRAIARIADTAPALAFGRPDADVVDLPLGAVALNWLRMYLPLAAADLPQLPGNRGADRLGFAGDAFRQLLADRVAGQDLRIGARFTGERAAAVALALADARTNISRMPANFIRYPNSEIPVFEAAPARAPRFRDEIVVDAETLRSFGTIGVPGPVWRTLQRLGAWVEPVLVGEWARLIRGFGLRMGRPVAPGEAEAVLCWLDPARDTSLARVTARRLIDAGQPVHCVWTGKQLRADSLDIDHCLPWTAWPCGDLWNLFPARPSVNRYAKRDRLPSAGALCAAREGLQSWWRQAWTSDEALAQRFWREVDAALPQEGGIDLDDVFTGLEWRRLRLRQDQQVQEGGGM
;
A
#
# COMPACT_ATOMS: atom_id res chain seq x y z
N MET A 1 -12.82 19.51 -15.23
CA MET A 1 -11.34 19.48 -15.30
C MET A 1 -10.76 19.17 -16.70
N THR A 2 -11.38 18.35 -17.53
CA THR A 2 -10.82 17.95 -18.82
C THR A 2 -10.48 19.15 -19.73
N ASP A 3 -11.33 20.16 -19.79
CA ASP A 3 -11.10 21.38 -20.61
C ASP A 3 -9.93 22.23 -20.08
N SER A 4 -9.75 22.30 -18.76
CA SER A 4 -8.62 23.02 -18.17
C SER A 4 -7.29 22.32 -18.48
N ILE A 5 -7.25 20.98 -18.44
CA ILE A 5 -6.03 20.18 -18.72
C ILE A 5 -5.59 20.41 -20.17
N ALA A 6 -6.51 20.37 -21.12
CA ALA A 6 -6.18 20.62 -22.53
C ALA A 6 -5.57 22.01 -22.75
N GLY A 7 -6.07 23.04 -22.06
CA GLY A 7 -5.52 24.39 -22.10
C GLY A 7 -4.11 24.48 -21.51
N TYR A 8 -3.82 23.73 -20.46
CA TYR A 8 -2.47 23.66 -19.88
C TYR A 8 -1.51 22.84 -20.75
N ASP A 9 -2.00 21.80 -21.39
CA ASP A 9 -1.20 20.96 -22.27
C ASP A 9 -0.74 21.71 -23.54
N ALA A 10 -1.66 22.44 -24.17
CA ALA A 10 -1.40 23.20 -25.39
C ALA A 10 -0.36 24.32 -25.20
N HIS A 11 -0.25 24.90 -24.00
CA HIS A 11 0.61 26.06 -23.71
C HIS A 11 1.65 25.76 -22.62
N GLY A 12 2.00 24.47 -22.40
CA GLY A 12 2.79 24.00 -21.26
C GLY A 12 4.09 24.78 -21.05
N ALA A 13 4.94 24.90 -22.04
CA ALA A 13 6.23 25.57 -21.91
C ALA A 13 6.10 27.09 -21.64
N GLU A 14 5.15 27.77 -22.29
CA GLU A 14 4.91 29.21 -22.09
C GLU A 14 4.40 29.47 -20.65
N LEU A 15 3.44 28.69 -20.21
CA LEU A 15 2.88 28.82 -18.86
C LEU A 15 3.90 28.46 -17.78
N ALA A 16 4.71 27.42 -18.00
CA ALA A 16 5.78 27.05 -17.09
C ALA A 16 6.78 28.19 -16.91
N ALA A 17 7.27 28.77 -18.02
CA ALA A 17 8.16 29.92 -17.98
C ALA A 17 7.54 31.15 -17.28
N LYS A 18 6.22 31.35 -17.41
CA LYS A 18 5.51 32.40 -16.70
C LYS A 18 5.43 32.13 -15.18
N TYR A 19 5.20 30.91 -14.76
CA TYR A 19 5.08 30.56 -13.35
C TYR A 19 6.43 30.62 -12.63
N GLU A 20 7.52 30.27 -13.31
CA GLU A 20 8.89 30.36 -12.76
C GLU A 20 9.36 31.79 -12.48
N ARG A 21 8.69 32.80 -13.04
CA ARG A 21 9.02 34.23 -12.72
C ARG A 21 8.62 34.64 -11.30
N LEU A 22 7.72 33.86 -10.67
CA LEU A 22 7.29 34.11 -9.30
C LEU A 22 8.11 33.22 -8.37
N ARG A 23 8.73 33.82 -7.37
CA ARG A 23 9.45 33.05 -6.35
C ARG A 23 8.44 32.29 -5.47
N ALA A 24 8.72 31.03 -5.21
CA ALA A 24 7.83 30.20 -4.38
C ALA A 24 7.67 30.77 -2.94
N GLU A 25 8.74 31.34 -2.38
CA GLU A 25 8.72 31.97 -1.07
C GLU A 25 7.70 33.13 -1.00
N ASP A 26 7.59 33.93 -2.06
CA ASP A 26 6.64 35.04 -2.12
C ASP A 26 5.20 34.53 -2.30
N VAL A 27 5.03 33.49 -3.12
CA VAL A 27 3.71 32.85 -3.35
C VAL A 27 3.18 32.20 -2.06
N HIS A 28 4.07 31.62 -1.28
CA HIS A 28 3.73 30.86 -0.08
C HIS A 28 4.02 31.60 1.23
N ALA A 29 4.29 32.89 1.19
CA ALA A 29 4.63 33.70 2.35
C ALA A 29 3.58 33.62 3.47
N THR A 30 2.31 33.39 3.13
CA THR A 30 1.20 33.34 4.10
C THR A 30 1.18 32.10 4.99
N PHE A 31 1.97 31.05 4.68
CA PHE A 31 1.95 29.80 5.46
C PHE A 31 3.33 29.17 5.69
N LEU A 32 4.40 29.92 5.55
CA LEU A 32 5.75 29.45 5.88
C LEU A 32 5.87 28.96 7.33
N ASP A 33 5.17 29.63 8.24
CA ASP A 33 5.12 29.33 9.67
C ASP A 33 4.39 28.00 10.03
N VAL A 34 3.67 27.43 9.07
CA VAL A 34 2.94 26.17 9.25
C VAL A 34 3.49 25.05 8.38
N LEU A 35 4.67 25.18 7.79
CA LEU A 35 5.31 24.05 7.12
C LEU A 35 5.76 23.03 8.17
N PRO A 36 5.57 21.72 7.91
CA PRO A 36 6.15 20.69 8.75
C PRO A 36 7.68 20.82 8.79
N SER A 37 8.27 20.57 9.95
CA SER A 37 9.72 20.53 10.14
C SER A 37 10.13 19.16 10.70
N GLY A 38 11.24 18.61 10.27
CA GLY A 38 11.74 17.31 10.67
C GLY A 38 12.61 16.68 9.60
N GLU A 39 13.09 15.48 9.88
CA GLU A 39 13.85 14.66 8.94
C GLU A 39 12.89 13.72 8.18
N ASP A 40 13.28 13.28 6.98
CA ASP A 40 12.58 12.29 6.17
C ASP A 40 11.12 12.61 5.84
N LEU A 41 10.79 13.89 5.67
CA LEU A 41 9.45 14.34 5.33
C LEU A 41 9.13 14.09 3.86
N LEU A 42 7.88 13.71 3.60
CA LEU A 42 7.35 13.47 2.26
C LEU A 42 6.27 14.50 1.92
N ALA A 43 6.42 15.19 0.79
CA ALA A 43 5.44 16.14 0.28
C ALA A 43 4.79 15.66 -1.02
N LEU A 44 3.53 16.03 -1.20
CA LEU A 44 2.76 15.85 -2.43
C LEU A 44 2.34 17.21 -2.96
N ASP A 45 2.78 17.55 -4.16
CA ASP A 45 2.36 18.74 -4.88
C ASP A 45 1.35 18.35 -5.95
N ILE A 46 0.08 18.72 -5.76
CA ILE A 46 -1.02 18.35 -6.67
C ILE A 46 -1.32 19.51 -7.61
N GLY A 47 -1.22 19.24 -8.91
CA GLY A 47 -1.27 20.25 -9.96
C GLY A 47 0.02 21.05 -9.99
N ALA A 48 1.14 20.35 -9.97
CA ALA A 48 2.49 20.90 -9.81
C ALA A 48 2.90 21.92 -10.89
N GLY A 49 2.21 21.94 -12.02
CA GLY A 49 2.45 22.89 -13.10
C GLY A 49 3.90 22.88 -13.59
N SER A 50 4.60 24.00 -13.42
CA SER A 50 6.03 24.12 -13.79
C SER A 50 6.99 23.33 -12.89
N GLY A 51 6.51 22.77 -11.76
CA GLY A 51 7.35 22.12 -10.75
C GLY A 51 8.04 23.09 -9.78
N ARG A 52 7.78 24.40 -9.87
CA ARG A 52 8.37 25.44 -9.01
C ARG A 52 8.19 25.10 -7.53
N ASP A 53 6.96 24.78 -7.12
CA ASP A 53 6.61 24.53 -5.72
C ASP A 53 7.22 23.20 -5.25
N ALA A 54 7.22 22.19 -6.10
CA ALA A 54 7.91 20.92 -5.84
C ALA A 54 9.43 21.13 -5.63
N ALA A 55 10.06 21.93 -6.50
CA ALA A 55 11.48 22.25 -6.39
C ALA A 55 11.81 23.07 -5.14
N TRP A 56 10.92 23.95 -4.74
CA TRP A 56 11.03 24.73 -3.51
C TRP A 56 10.93 23.85 -2.28
N LEU A 57 9.98 22.92 -2.24
CA LEU A 57 9.83 21.95 -1.14
C LEU A 57 11.06 21.04 -1.01
N LYS A 58 11.68 20.65 -2.12
CA LYS A 58 12.99 19.96 -2.09
C LYS A 58 14.06 20.77 -1.34
N GLY A 59 14.06 22.10 -1.50
CA GLY A 59 14.96 23.00 -0.78
C GLY A 59 14.78 22.99 0.75
N PHE A 60 13.60 22.61 1.25
CA PHE A 60 13.33 22.38 2.68
C PHE A 60 13.62 20.95 3.15
N GLY A 61 14.17 20.10 2.30
CA GLY A 61 14.54 18.74 2.66
C GLY A 61 13.42 17.70 2.49
N PHE A 62 12.28 18.06 1.91
CA PHE A 62 11.25 17.08 1.60
C PHE A 62 11.67 16.13 0.47
N GLU A 63 11.31 14.88 0.56
CA GLU A 63 11.11 14.07 -0.64
C GLU A 63 9.78 14.48 -1.29
N VAL A 64 9.75 14.70 -2.61
CA VAL A 64 8.59 15.31 -3.28
C VAL A 64 8.06 14.40 -4.38
N VAL A 65 6.75 14.17 -4.32
CA VAL A 65 5.96 13.62 -5.42
C VAL A 65 5.15 14.77 -6.03
N ALA A 66 5.29 15.00 -7.32
CA ALA A 66 4.63 16.06 -8.06
C ALA A 66 3.61 15.49 -9.04
N VAL A 67 2.34 15.80 -8.83
CA VAL A 67 1.23 15.32 -9.68
C VAL A 67 0.84 16.40 -10.67
N GLU A 68 0.96 16.12 -11.95
CA GLU A 68 0.56 17.04 -13.03
C GLU A 68 -0.09 16.27 -14.18
N PRO A 69 -1.38 16.52 -14.47
CA PRO A 69 -2.08 15.82 -15.55
C PRO A 69 -1.69 16.25 -16.96
N ALA A 70 -1.29 17.52 -17.15
CA ALA A 70 -0.96 18.05 -18.47
C ALA A 70 0.43 17.59 -18.89
N HIS A 71 0.52 16.84 -19.98
CA HIS A 71 1.79 16.28 -20.48
C HIS A 71 2.81 17.39 -20.79
N GLY A 72 2.40 18.44 -21.52
CA GLY A 72 3.29 19.54 -21.89
C GLY A 72 3.84 20.31 -20.68
N MET A 73 3.02 20.49 -19.62
CA MET A 73 3.48 21.08 -18.36
C MET A 73 4.47 20.18 -17.65
N ARG A 74 4.18 18.87 -17.57
CA ARG A 74 5.02 17.89 -16.90
C ARG A 74 6.40 17.75 -17.54
N GLU A 75 6.47 17.75 -18.88
CA GLU A 75 7.76 17.72 -19.60
C GLU A 75 8.55 19.03 -19.42
N ALA A 76 7.87 20.18 -19.45
CA ALA A 76 8.51 21.46 -19.14
C ALA A 76 9.07 21.48 -17.71
N ALA A 77 8.30 20.99 -16.72
CA ALA A 77 8.71 20.91 -15.33
C ALA A 77 9.94 20.00 -15.14
N LYS A 78 9.97 18.83 -15.77
CA LYS A 78 11.13 17.93 -15.74
C LYS A 78 12.39 18.61 -16.31
N SER A 79 12.24 19.32 -17.42
CA SER A 79 13.37 20.03 -18.04
C SER A 79 13.87 21.20 -17.20
N LEU A 80 12.97 21.97 -16.57
CA LEU A 80 13.32 23.13 -15.74
C LEU A 80 14.00 22.74 -14.42
N HIS A 81 13.66 21.56 -13.89
CA HIS A 81 14.15 21.08 -12.60
C HIS A 81 14.94 19.79 -12.73
N ASP A 82 15.60 19.59 -13.84
CA ASP A 82 16.50 18.45 -14.07
C ASP A 82 17.53 18.34 -12.93
N GLY A 83 17.78 17.13 -12.46
CA GLY A 83 18.70 16.84 -11.34
C GLY A 83 18.16 17.15 -9.94
N LYS A 84 16.93 17.65 -9.75
CA LYS A 84 16.34 17.92 -8.42
C LYS A 84 15.67 16.72 -7.76
N GLU A 85 15.72 15.54 -8.34
CA GLU A 85 15.12 14.30 -7.79
C GLU A 85 13.63 14.45 -7.42
N ILE A 86 12.84 15.15 -8.25
CA ILE A 86 11.40 15.28 -8.11
C ILE A 86 10.74 14.11 -8.84
N ARG A 87 9.84 13.39 -8.17
CA ARG A 87 9.08 12.28 -8.79
C ARG A 87 7.80 12.82 -9.40
N PHE A 88 7.78 12.98 -10.72
CA PHE A 88 6.58 13.40 -11.44
C PHE A 88 5.67 12.21 -11.74
N LEU A 89 4.38 12.40 -11.47
CA LEU A 89 3.32 11.40 -11.67
C LEU A 89 2.21 12.00 -12.53
N GLU A 90 1.75 11.27 -13.53
CA GLU A 90 0.54 11.61 -14.28
C GLU A 90 -0.69 11.16 -13.52
N ASP A 91 -1.40 12.12 -12.92
CA ASP A 91 -2.66 11.86 -12.23
C ASP A 91 -3.47 13.15 -12.13
N ARG A 92 -4.72 13.06 -11.72
CA ARG A 92 -5.63 14.21 -11.64
C ARG A 92 -6.72 14.07 -10.59
N LEU A 93 -7.14 15.22 -10.06
CA LEU A 93 -8.37 15.34 -9.29
C LEU A 93 -9.61 15.13 -10.20
N PRO A 94 -10.71 14.59 -9.67
CA PRO A 94 -10.95 14.27 -8.27
C PRO A 94 -10.46 12.86 -7.86
N ALA A 95 -9.98 12.02 -8.78
CA ALA A 95 -9.75 10.61 -8.52
C ALA A 95 -8.42 10.32 -7.81
N LEU A 96 -7.31 10.93 -8.25
CA LEU A 96 -5.94 10.64 -7.80
C LEU A 96 -5.65 9.13 -7.75
N ALA A 97 -6.04 8.42 -8.82
CA ALA A 97 -6.04 6.96 -8.83
C ALA A 97 -4.62 6.38 -8.81
N ALA A 98 -3.69 6.96 -9.59
CA ALA A 98 -2.29 6.55 -9.59
C ALA A 98 -1.63 6.88 -8.25
N THR A 99 -1.85 8.08 -7.71
CA THR A 99 -1.33 8.52 -6.41
C THR A 99 -1.76 7.60 -5.27
N HIS A 100 -3.05 7.21 -5.24
CA HIS A 100 -3.55 6.27 -4.21
C HIS A 100 -2.95 4.87 -4.34
N ARG A 101 -2.67 4.40 -5.57
CA ARG A 101 -2.02 3.09 -5.78
C ARG A 101 -0.60 3.02 -5.23
N LEU A 102 0.10 4.15 -5.09
CA LEU A 102 1.43 4.18 -4.46
C LEU A 102 1.40 3.72 -3.00
N GLY A 103 0.23 3.80 -2.34
CA GLY A 103 0.08 3.45 -0.92
C GLY A 103 0.89 4.36 0.01
N LEU A 104 1.25 5.56 -0.44
CA LEU A 104 1.96 6.56 0.33
C LEU A 104 1.00 7.44 1.12
N ALA A 105 1.51 8.02 2.21
CA ALA A 105 0.89 9.12 2.92
C ALA A 105 1.92 10.23 3.14
N PHE A 106 1.44 11.45 3.23
CA PHE A 106 2.26 12.63 3.11
C PHE A 106 2.22 13.48 4.38
N ASP A 107 3.37 14.03 4.75
CA ASP A 107 3.48 15.00 5.84
C ASP A 107 2.96 16.36 5.42
N LEU A 108 3.07 16.66 4.11
CA LEU A 108 2.57 17.88 3.50
C LEU A 108 1.89 17.57 2.16
N ILE A 109 0.70 18.11 1.96
CA ILE A 109 0.04 18.15 0.65
C ILE A 109 -0.20 19.60 0.28
N LEU A 110 0.22 19.99 -0.92
CA LEU A 110 0.05 21.33 -1.48
C LEU A 110 -0.90 21.30 -2.69
N LEU A 111 -1.89 22.19 -2.69
CA LEU A 111 -2.75 22.51 -3.82
C LEU A 111 -2.65 24.01 -4.09
N SER A 112 -1.69 24.43 -4.89
CA SER A 112 -1.43 25.84 -5.20
C SER A 112 -2.20 26.28 -6.45
N GLY A 113 -3.32 26.95 -6.26
CA GLY A 113 -4.13 27.45 -7.38
C GLY A 113 -4.85 26.37 -8.19
N VAL A 114 -5.22 25.27 -7.58
CA VAL A 114 -5.81 24.09 -8.27
C VAL A 114 -7.28 23.90 -7.96
N PHE A 115 -7.69 24.07 -6.71
CA PHE A 115 -9.01 23.65 -6.23
C PHE A 115 -10.19 24.33 -6.95
N MET A 116 -10.02 25.57 -7.39
CA MET A 116 -11.01 26.31 -8.16
C MET A 116 -11.27 25.75 -9.57
N HIS A 117 -10.38 24.92 -10.10
CA HIS A 117 -10.59 24.22 -11.37
C HIS A 117 -11.44 22.96 -11.25
N ILE A 118 -11.85 22.59 -10.03
CA ILE A 118 -12.72 21.44 -9.78
C ILE A 118 -14.17 21.91 -9.83
N CYS A 119 -14.99 21.24 -10.67
CA CYS A 119 -16.43 21.47 -10.72
C CYS A 119 -17.05 21.31 -9.32
N PRO A 120 -17.95 22.21 -8.88
CA PRO A 120 -18.54 22.15 -7.55
C PRO A 120 -19.08 20.79 -7.14
N GLY A 121 -19.73 20.06 -8.07
CA GLY A 121 -20.25 18.71 -7.81
C GLY A 121 -19.19 17.64 -7.53
N GLU A 122 -17.92 17.89 -7.90
CA GLU A 122 -16.79 16.96 -7.69
C GLU A 122 -15.91 17.31 -6.50
N ARG A 123 -16.07 18.51 -5.92
CA ARG A 123 -15.18 19.04 -4.87
C ARG A 123 -15.17 18.20 -3.60
N ALA A 124 -16.34 17.77 -3.13
CA ALA A 124 -16.43 16.92 -1.94
C ALA A 124 -15.63 15.61 -2.13
N ARG A 125 -15.73 15.01 -3.33
CA ARG A 125 -14.96 13.81 -3.68
C ARG A 125 -13.47 14.10 -3.74
N ALA A 126 -13.08 15.19 -4.41
CA ALA A 126 -11.68 15.60 -4.51
C ALA A 126 -11.06 15.86 -3.14
N PHE A 127 -11.74 16.65 -2.30
CA PHE A 127 -11.25 16.94 -0.95
C PHE A 127 -11.07 15.66 -0.10
N ARG A 128 -12.07 14.77 -0.13
CA ARG A 128 -11.98 13.48 0.55
C ARG A 128 -10.75 12.69 0.08
N LYS A 129 -10.52 12.59 -1.23
CA LYS A 129 -9.36 11.87 -1.79
C LYS A 129 -8.04 12.48 -1.33
N VAL A 130 -7.92 13.80 -1.30
CA VAL A 130 -6.74 14.50 -0.80
C VAL A 130 -6.55 14.26 0.71
N ALA A 131 -7.60 14.44 1.51
CA ALA A 131 -7.53 14.25 2.96
C ALA A 131 -7.04 12.85 3.35
N THR A 132 -7.42 11.82 2.58
CA THR A 132 -7.02 10.44 2.84
C THR A 132 -5.56 10.11 2.50
N LEU A 133 -4.85 11.03 1.86
CA LEU A 133 -3.42 10.92 1.60
C LEU A 133 -2.55 11.54 2.70
N LEU A 134 -3.14 12.22 3.69
CA LEU A 134 -2.39 12.79 4.80
C LEU A 134 -1.96 11.71 5.80
N LYS A 135 -0.75 11.86 6.35
CA LYS A 135 -0.37 11.19 7.59
C LYS A 135 -1.14 11.80 8.77
N PRO A 136 -1.34 11.07 9.89
CA PRO A 136 -1.65 11.70 11.16
C PRO A 136 -0.61 12.81 11.46
N GLY A 137 -1.10 13.99 11.90
CA GLY A 137 -0.24 15.18 12.05
C GLY A 137 0.08 15.92 10.74
N GLY A 138 -0.19 15.32 9.59
CA GLY A 138 0.10 15.87 8.27
C GLY A 138 -0.72 17.12 7.94
N ARG A 139 -0.18 17.99 7.12
CA ARG A 139 -0.75 19.30 6.77
C ARG A 139 -1.18 19.35 5.31
N LEU A 140 -2.34 19.99 5.08
CA LEU A 140 -2.90 20.24 3.77
C LEU A 140 -2.98 21.76 3.57
N LEU A 141 -2.24 22.25 2.58
CA LEU A 141 -2.20 23.66 2.21
C LEU A 141 -2.94 23.84 0.89
N ILE A 142 -3.98 24.66 0.89
CA ILE A 142 -4.78 24.94 -0.32
C ILE A 142 -4.83 26.44 -0.53
N SER A 143 -4.30 26.92 -1.65
CA SER A 143 -4.56 28.28 -2.09
C SER A 143 -5.62 28.30 -3.18
N VAL A 144 -6.60 29.16 -3.01
CA VAL A 144 -7.68 29.37 -3.97
C VAL A 144 -7.68 30.81 -4.45
N ARG A 145 -7.91 30.98 -5.74
CA ARG A 145 -8.06 32.26 -6.38
C ARG A 145 -9.53 32.57 -6.60
N ASP A 146 -9.95 33.75 -6.21
CA ASP A 146 -11.21 34.35 -6.65
C ASP A 146 -10.95 35.39 -7.76
N GLY A 147 -11.92 35.60 -8.64
CA GLY A 147 -11.83 36.48 -9.78
C GLY A 147 -12.06 35.74 -11.13
N ALA A 148 -12.16 36.51 -12.20
CA ALA A 148 -12.49 35.97 -13.51
C ALA A 148 -11.50 34.91 -14.01
N GLY A 149 -12.01 33.81 -14.52
CA GLY A 149 -11.23 32.77 -15.21
C GLY A 149 -10.67 33.30 -16.54
N SER A 150 -9.68 32.60 -17.10
CA SER A 150 -9.19 32.86 -18.46
C SER A 150 -9.85 31.91 -19.48
N SER A 151 -9.91 32.35 -20.75
CA SER A 151 -10.37 31.49 -21.84
C SER A 151 -9.58 30.17 -21.88
N GLY A 152 -10.29 29.04 -22.00
CA GLY A 152 -9.69 27.69 -22.03
C GLY A 152 -9.28 27.11 -20.67
N ARG A 153 -9.48 27.86 -19.57
CA ARG A 153 -9.20 27.37 -18.20
C ARG A 153 -10.36 27.76 -17.27
N PRO A 154 -11.47 27.00 -17.30
CA PRO A 154 -12.63 27.30 -16.47
C PRO A 154 -12.27 27.25 -15.00
N MET A 155 -12.84 28.18 -14.25
CA MET A 155 -12.74 28.31 -12.81
C MET A 155 -14.13 28.52 -12.23
N TRP A 156 -14.36 27.96 -11.07
CA TRP A 156 -15.59 28.15 -10.30
C TRP A 156 -15.26 28.81 -8.96
N PRO A 157 -16.01 29.80 -8.53
CA PRO A 157 -15.81 30.40 -7.20
C PRO A 157 -15.82 29.34 -6.13
N VAL A 158 -14.91 29.44 -5.17
CA VAL A 158 -14.88 28.62 -3.95
C VAL A 158 -15.45 29.48 -2.82
N ALA A 159 -16.63 29.08 -2.31
CA ALA A 159 -17.28 29.86 -1.27
C ALA A 159 -16.43 29.88 0.01
N ARG A 160 -16.42 31.04 0.68
CA ARG A 160 -15.77 31.17 1.99
C ARG A 160 -16.43 30.21 2.97
N GLY A 161 -15.64 29.40 3.63
CA GLY A 161 -16.13 28.35 4.54
C GLY A 161 -16.43 26.99 3.88
N GLU A 162 -16.40 26.88 2.54
CA GLU A 162 -16.58 25.59 1.84
C GLU A 162 -15.48 24.59 2.23
N LEU A 163 -14.21 25.01 2.15
CA LEU A 163 -13.07 24.18 2.54
C LEU A 163 -13.05 23.86 4.04
N GLU A 164 -13.47 24.81 4.88
CA GLU A 164 -13.61 24.58 6.33
C GLU A 164 -14.71 23.56 6.63
N SER A 165 -15.81 23.57 5.85
CA SER A 165 -16.86 22.56 5.97
C SER A 165 -16.37 21.18 5.59
N TYR A 166 -15.62 21.08 4.49
CA TYR A 166 -14.98 19.80 4.11
C TYR A 166 -13.96 19.34 5.15
N ALA A 167 -13.15 20.26 5.68
CA ALA A 167 -12.20 19.94 6.75
C ALA A 167 -12.90 19.30 7.95
N ARG A 168 -13.96 19.94 8.47
CA ARG A 168 -14.76 19.39 9.58
C ARG A 168 -15.36 18.02 9.26
N SER A 169 -15.90 17.85 8.05
CA SER A 169 -16.53 16.58 7.63
C SER A 169 -15.52 15.42 7.52
N HIS A 170 -14.23 15.73 7.35
CA HIS A 170 -13.16 14.75 7.22
C HIS A 170 -12.18 14.74 8.40
N GLY A 171 -12.56 15.37 9.52
CA GLY A 171 -11.79 15.35 10.75
C GLY A 171 -10.51 16.17 10.73
N LEU A 172 -10.36 17.11 9.77
CA LEU A 172 -9.22 18.02 9.75
C LEU A 172 -9.48 19.24 10.61
N SER A 173 -8.48 19.68 11.34
CA SER A 173 -8.45 20.95 12.06
C SER A 173 -8.03 22.08 11.14
N VAL A 174 -8.68 23.23 11.24
CA VAL A 174 -8.25 24.46 10.55
C VAL A 174 -7.18 25.13 11.38
N LEU A 175 -5.95 25.17 10.91
CA LEU A 175 -4.84 25.85 11.59
C LEU A 175 -4.91 27.35 11.36
N GLN A 176 -5.10 27.75 10.09
CA GLN A 176 -5.25 29.15 9.72
C GLN A 176 -5.92 29.30 8.35
N VAL A 177 -6.53 30.48 8.16
CA VAL A 177 -7.04 30.96 6.88
C VAL A 177 -6.49 32.38 6.70
N ARG A 178 -5.79 32.65 5.62
CA ARG A 178 -5.19 33.97 5.34
C ARG A 178 -5.48 34.41 3.92
N ASP A 179 -5.85 35.67 3.80
CA ASP A 179 -5.93 36.35 2.50
C ASP A 179 -4.55 36.87 2.11
N GLY A 180 -4.20 36.73 0.83
CA GLY A 180 -2.92 37.14 0.29
C GLY A 180 -3.06 38.05 -0.94
N PRO A 181 -2.05 38.88 -1.26
CA PRO A 181 -2.07 39.75 -2.43
C PRO A 181 -1.95 38.91 -3.71
N ASP A 182 -2.45 39.46 -4.82
CA ASP A 182 -2.13 38.95 -6.14
C ASP A 182 -0.75 39.44 -6.59
N LEU A 183 0.23 38.56 -6.65
CA LEU A 183 1.61 38.90 -7.03
C LEU A 183 1.75 39.38 -8.49
N GLN A 184 0.70 39.24 -9.31
CA GLN A 184 0.64 39.79 -10.67
C GLN A 184 -0.10 41.13 -10.73
N ALA A 185 -0.45 41.72 -9.59
CA ALA A 185 -1.11 43.02 -9.44
C ALA A 185 -2.41 43.20 -10.25
N ARG A 186 -3.20 42.11 -10.36
CA ARG A 186 -4.52 42.15 -11.02
C ARG A 186 -5.57 42.66 -10.02
N ALA A 187 -6.27 43.75 -10.38
CA ALA A 187 -7.15 44.45 -9.46
C ALA A 187 -8.33 43.60 -8.91
N ASP A 188 -8.84 42.68 -9.73
CA ASP A 188 -10.03 41.87 -9.40
C ASP A 188 -9.67 40.45 -8.99
N VAL A 189 -8.43 40.20 -8.53
CA VAL A 189 -7.97 38.88 -8.13
C VAL A 189 -7.59 38.87 -6.66
N HIS A 190 -8.22 37.97 -5.91
CA HIS A 190 -7.93 37.75 -4.50
C HIS A 190 -7.50 36.30 -4.28
N TRP A 191 -6.58 36.11 -3.36
CA TRP A 191 -6.11 34.80 -2.97
C TRP A 191 -6.46 34.53 -1.52
N THR A 192 -6.99 33.36 -1.22
CA THR A 192 -7.18 32.86 0.14
C THR A 192 -6.45 31.54 0.30
N THR A 193 -5.65 31.43 1.33
CA THR A 193 -4.90 30.22 1.66
C THR A 193 -5.42 29.57 2.93
N TYR A 194 -5.68 28.30 2.86
CA TYR A 194 -6.13 27.46 3.97
C TYR A 194 -5.01 26.51 4.38
N ALA A 195 -4.64 26.53 5.64
CA ALA A 195 -3.77 25.53 6.25
C ALA A 195 -4.61 24.63 7.17
N LEU A 196 -4.68 23.36 6.80
CA LEU A 196 -5.46 22.34 7.49
C LEU A 196 -4.53 21.26 8.02
N GLN A 197 -4.90 20.59 9.09
CA GLN A 197 -4.12 19.49 9.68
C GLN A 197 -5.03 18.31 9.99
N LEU A 198 -4.56 17.10 9.62
CA LEU A 198 -5.15 15.89 10.14
C LEU A 198 -4.61 15.66 11.56
N PRO A 199 -5.48 15.68 12.60
CA PRO A 199 -5.04 15.44 13.97
C PRO A 199 -4.29 14.13 14.13
N ASP A 200 -3.34 14.11 15.04
CA ASP A 200 -2.44 12.97 15.26
C ASP A 200 -3.16 11.74 15.88
N ASP A 201 -4.36 11.92 16.39
CA ASP A 201 -5.23 10.87 16.93
C ASP A 201 -5.82 9.91 15.86
N GLY A 202 -5.50 10.12 14.58
CA GLY A 202 -5.93 9.26 13.48
C GLY A 202 -7.45 9.16 13.35
N ALA A 203 -8.14 10.30 13.46
CA ALA A 203 -9.59 10.38 13.52
C ALA A 203 -10.31 9.42 12.56
N GLY A 204 -11.05 8.47 13.11
CA GLY A 204 -12.00 7.59 12.45
C GLY A 204 -11.63 6.11 12.42
N ALA A 205 -10.45 5.71 11.93
CA ALA A 205 -10.16 4.29 11.73
C ALA A 205 -9.70 3.54 12.97
N LEU A 206 -8.81 4.11 13.78
CA LEU A 206 -8.36 3.46 15.02
C LEU A 206 -9.47 3.28 16.05
N PRO A 207 -10.33 4.28 16.34
CA PRO A 207 -11.51 4.10 17.18
C PRO A 207 -12.45 3.00 16.67
N LEU A 208 -12.67 2.93 15.35
CA LEU A 208 -13.49 1.88 14.74
C LEU A 208 -12.86 0.50 14.94
N LEU A 209 -11.57 0.34 14.62
CA LEU A 209 -10.84 -0.90 14.82
C LEU A 209 -10.83 -1.32 16.30
N ARG A 210 -10.59 -0.39 17.22
CA ARG A 210 -10.68 -0.63 18.66
C ARG A 210 -12.08 -1.14 19.07
N GLY A 211 -13.12 -0.49 18.55
CA GLY A 211 -14.51 -0.90 18.78
C GLY A 211 -14.74 -2.35 18.35
N ILE A 212 -14.36 -2.70 17.12
CA ILE A 212 -14.52 -4.06 16.58
C ILE A 212 -13.68 -5.09 17.37
N ILE A 213 -12.43 -4.75 17.69
CA ILE A 213 -11.50 -5.68 18.34
C ILE A 213 -11.86 -5.90 19.81
N LEU A 214 -12.17 -4.85 20.56
CA LEU A 214 -12.30 -4.93 22.01
C LEU A 214 -13.74 -4.90 22.51
N ASN A 215 -14.62 -4.09 21.89
CA ASN A 215 -15.91 -3.77 22.45
C ASN A 215 -17.08 -4.52 21.80
N ASP A 216 -16.90 -4.97 20.54
CA ASP A 216 -17.96 -5.67 19.81
C ASP A 216 -18.20 -7.08 20.36
N ASP A 217 -19.47 -7.50 20.42
CA ASP A 217 -19.83 -8.85 20.82
C ASP A 217 -19.31 -9.90 19.86
N LYS A 218 -18.68 -10.93 20.42
CA LYS A 218 -18.05 -12.00 19.65
C LYS A 218 -18.51 -13.37 20.13
N SER A 219 -19.46 -13.94 19.40
CA SER A 219 -19.87 -15.34 19.58
C SER A 219 -18.86 -16.35 19.00
N SER A 220 -17.91 -15.86 18.20
CA SER A 220 -16.84 -16.65 17.57
C SER A 220 -15.61 -15.77 17.34
N THR A 221 -14.51 -16.38 16.90
CA THR A 221 -13.28 -15.66 16.55
C THR A 221 -13.33 -15.05 15.15
N TYR A 222 -14.40 -15.23 14.39
CA TYR A 222 -14.48 -14.89 12.97
C TYR A 222 -14.27 -13.39 12.65
N LYS A 223 -14.77 -12.49 13.50
CA LYS A 223 -14.54 -11.05 13.30
C LYS A 223 -13.05 -10.71 13.39
N LEU A 224 -12.34 -11.31 14.34
CA LEU A 224 -10.89 -11.13 14.50
C LEU A 224 -10.11 -11.78 13.35
N GLY A 225 -10.57 -12.95 12.89
CA GLY A 225 -10.00 -13.64 11.73
C GLY A 225 -10.10 -12.81 10.45
N LEU A 226 -11.23 -12.15 10.20
CA LEU A 226 -11.40 -11.26 9.06
C LEU A 226 -10.47 -10.06 9.14
N LEU A 227 -10.45 -9.34 10.26
CA LEU A 227 -9.57 -8.19 10.43
C LEU A 227 -8.10 -8.57 10.26
N ARG A 228 -7.68 -9.71 10.84
CA ARG A 228 -6.31 -10.17 10.73
C ARG A 228 -5.96 -10.59 9.30
N ALA A 229 -6.87 -11.24 8.57
CA ALA A 229 -6.65 -11.57 7.16
C ALA A 229 -6.44 -10.31 6.31
N ILE A 230 -7.26 -9.27 6.53
CA ILE A 230 -7.11 -7.97 5.85
C ILE A 230 -5.78 -7.30 6.24
N ALA A 231 -5.42 -7.29 7.52
CA ALA A 231 -4.16 -6.73 8.01
C ALA A 231 -2.94 -7.43 7.37
N ARG A 232 -2.97 -8.76 7.25
CA ARG A 232 -1.89 -9.53 6.61
C ARG A 232 -1.77 -9.24 5.11
N ILE A 233 -2.90 -9.03 4.41
CA ILE A 233 -2.86 -8.61 2.99
C ILE A 233 -2.25 -7.20 2.88
N ALA A 234 -2.64 -6.29 3.77
CA ALA A 234 -2.12 -4.93 3.79
C ALA A 234 -0.59 -4.88 4.00
N ASP A 235 -0.06 -5.84 4.75
CA ASP A 235 1.36 -5.98 5.05
C ASP A 235 2.12 -6.71 3.93
N THR A 236 1.64 -7.89 3.50
CA THR A 236 2.42 -8.81 2.65
C THR A 236 2.08 -8.79 1.17
N ALA A 237 0.86 -8.38 0.77
CA ALA A 237 0.40 -8.39 -0.61
C ALA A 237 -0.50 -7.18 -0.96
N PRO A 238 -0.07 -5.94 -0.63
CA PRO A 238 -0.92 -4.75 -0.80
C PRO A 238 -1.22 -4.40 -2.26
N ALA A 239 -0.45 -4.91 -3.21
CA ALA A 239 -0.71 -4.69 -4.63
C ALA A 239 -1.95 -5.45 -5.14
N LEU A 240 -2.45 -6.45 -4.39
CA LEU A 240 -3.74 -7.08 -4.68
C LEU A 240 -4.94 -6.14 -4.48
N ALA A 241 -4.74 -5.04 -3.76
CA ALA A 241 -5.77 -4.06 -3.46
C ALA A 241 -5.96 -3.07 -4.60
N PHE A 242 -7.21 -2.74 -4.92
CA PHE A 242 -7.53 -1.73 -5.92
C PHE A 242 -8.62 -0.78 -5.41
N GLY A 243 -8.38 0.52 -5.59
CA GLY A 243 -9.33 1.56 -5.15
C GLY A 243 -10.54 1.65 -6.06
N ARG A 244 -11.72 1.85 -5.50
CA ARG A 244 -12.90 2.21 -6.28
C ARG A 244 -12.81 3.68 -6.74
N PRO A 245 -13.06 3.99 -8.01
CA PRO A 245 -12.95 5.36 -8.51
C PRO A 245 -13.87 6.36 -7.78
N ASP A 246 -15.07 5.91 -7.40
CA ASP A 246 -16.13 6.76 -6.90
C ASP A 246 -16.33 6.73 -5.38
N ALA A 247 -15.54 5.95 -4.66
CA ALA A 247 -15.67 5.80 -3.21
C ALA A 247 -14.29 5.71 -2.53
N ASP A 248 -14.23 6.12 -1.26
CA ASP A 248 -13.04 5.86 -0.43
C ASP A 248 -13.09 4.43 0.14
N VAL A 249 -13.09 3.48 -0.78
CA VAL A 249 -13.14 2.04 -0.53
C VAL A 249 -12.06 1.38 -1.38
N VAL A 250 -11.41 0.41 -0.78
CA VAL A 250 -10.42 -0.44 -1.43
C VAL A 250 -11.00 -1.84 -1.53
N ASP A 251 -11.04 -2.39 -2.73
CA ASP A 251 -11.48 -3.76 -2.97
C ASP A 251 -10.30 -4.73 -2.86
N LEU A 252 -10.47 -5.77 -2.05
CA LEU A 252 -9.54 -6.89 -1.94
C LEU A 252 -10.14 -8.13 -2.59
N PRO A 253 -9.32 -8.99 -3.23
CA PRO A 253 -9.79 -10.30 -3.65
C PRO A 253 -10.29 -11.13 -2.47
N LEU A 254 -11.54 -11.59 -2.49
CA LEU A 254 -12.08 -12.48 -1.47
C LEU A 254 -11.30 -13.79 -1.36
N GLY A 255 -10.72 -14.27 -2.47
CA GLY A 255 -9.81 -15.41 -2.45
C GLY A 255 -8.54 -15.16 -1.62
N ALA A 256 -8.00 -13.92 -1.62
CA ALA A 256 -6.85 -13.58 -0.78
C ALA A 256 -7.21 -13.53 0.71
N VAL A 257 -8.39 -13.03 1.04
CA VAL A 257 -8.90 -13.05 2.42
C VAL A 257 -9.14 -14.48 2.86
N ALA A 258 -9.76 -15.32 2.01
CA ALA A 258 -9.99 -16.75 2.28
C ALA A 258 -8.67 -17.52 2.44
N LEU A 259 -7.65 -17.22 1.64
CA LEU A 259 -6.31 -17.82 1.74
C LEU A 259 -5.69 -17.54 3.12
N ASN A 260 -5.66 -16.27 3.55
CA ASN A 260 -5.13 -15.89 4.86
C ASN A 260 -5.99 -16.47 6.00
N TRP A 261 -7.31 -16.56 5.80
CA TRP A 261 -8.21 -17.24 6.72
C TRP A 261 -7.82 -18.71 6.93
N LEU A 262 -7.66 -19.48 5.86
CA LEU A 262 -7.24 -20.88 5.94
C LEU A 262 -5.87 -21.02 6.61
N ARG A 263 -4.92 -20.15 6.29
CA ARG A 263 -3.60 -20.14 6.93
C ARG A 263 -3.65 -20.00 8.45
N MET A 264 -4.61 -19.23 8.97
CA MET A 264 -4.78 -19.04 10.41
C MET A 264 -5.59 -20.18 11.06
N TYR A 265 -6.65 -20.64 10.41
CA TYR A 265 -7.55 -21.60 11.04
C TYR A 265 -7.10 -23.06 10.93
N LEU A 266 -6.30 -23.44 9.93
CA LEU A 266 -5.75 -24.79 9.84
C LEU A 266 -4.90 -25.17 11.07
N PRO A 267 -3.89 -24.39 11.50
CA PRO A 267 -3.12 -24.72 12.70
C PRO A 267 -3.97 -24.68 13.98
N LEU A 268 -4.94 -23.76 14.08
CA LEU A 268 -5.85 -23.69 15.22
C LEU A 268 -6.73 -24.95 15.33
N ALA A 269 -7.23 -25.44 14.19
CA ALA A 269 -8.00 -26.67 14.14
C ALA A 269 -7.14 -27.91 14.41
N ALA A 270 -5.91 -27.95 13.89
CA ALA A 270 -4.94 -29.02 14.15
C ALA A 270 -4.56 -29.11 15.64
N ALA A 271 -4.50 -27.99 16.35
CA ALA A 271 -4.24 -27.90 17.77
C ALA A 271 -5.50 -28.12 18.64
N ASP A 272 -6.64 -28.42 18.04
CA ASP A 272 -7.93 -28.60 18.73
C ASP A 272 -8.38 -27.41 19.60
N LEU A 273 -7.93 -26.16 19.19
CA LEU A 273 -8.27 -24.93 19.90
C LEU A 273 -9.66 -24.41 19.50
N PRO A 274 -10.54 -24.11 20.48
CA PRO A 274 -11.92 -23.72 20.20
C PRO A 274 -12.00 -22.31 19.58
N GLN A 275 -12.79 -22.17 18.50
CA GLN A 275 -13.03 -20.92 17.79
C GLN A 275 -14.43 -20.36 18.02
N LEU A 276 -15.30 -21.14 18.60
CA LEU A 276 -16.66 -20.79 19.04
C LEU A 276 -17.08 -21.71 20.20
N PRO A 277 -18.12 -21.36 20.96
CA PRO A 277 -18.59 -22.19 22.06
C PRO A 277 -18.95 -23.59 21.59
N GLY A 278 -18.34 -24.61 22.23
CA GLY A 278 -18.63 -26.03 22.00
C GLY A 278 -18.04 -26.61 20.71
N ASN A 279 -17.10 -25.94 20.01
CA ASN A 279 -16.41 -26.56 18.89
C ASN A 279 -15.10 -27.24 19.30
N ARG A 280 -14.72 -28.27 18.55
CA ARG A 280 -13.44 -28.97 18.65
C ARG A 280 -12.81 -29.11 17.28
N GLY A 281 -11.54 -28.74 17.16
CA GLY A 281 -10.83 -28.81 15.91
C GLY A 281 -11.62 -28.15 14.77
N ALA A 282 -11.92 -28.93 13.74
CA ALA A 282 -12.71 -28.47 12.59
C ALA A 282 -14.24 -28.58 12.80
N ASP A 283 -14.71 -29.18 13.89
CA ASP A 283 -16.14 -29.43 14.09
C ASP A 283 -16.90 -28.11 14.32
N ARG A 284 -18.09 -28.00 13.69
CA ARG A 284 -19.00 -26.87 13.81
C ARG A 284 -18.44 -25.54 13.25
N LEU A 285 -17.26 -25.51 12.64
CA LEU A 285 -16.78 -24.34 11.93
C LEU A 285 -17.49 -24.26 10.57
N GLY A 286 -18.18 -23.14 10.30
CA GLY A 286 -19.04 -23.01 9.13
C GLY A 286 -18.32 -23.09 7.78
N PHE A 287 -17.00 -22.97 7.76
CA PHE A 287 -16.15 -23.11 6.58
C PHE A 287 -15.37 -24.43 6.53
N ALA A 288 -15.39 -25.23 7.59
CA ALA A 288 -14.62 -26.46 7.70
C ALA A 288 -15.39 -27.66 7.11
N GLY A 289 -15.67 -27.60 5.80
CA GLY A 289 -16.22 -28.71 5.03
C GLY A 289 -15.21 -29.85 4.83
N ASP A 290 -15.56 -30.82 3.98
CA ASP A 290 -14.72 -32.00 3.71
C ASP A 290 -13.36 -31.62 3.14
N ALA A 291 -13.30 -30.59 2.28
CA ALA A 291 -12.05 -30.10 1.72
C ALA A 291 -11.10 -29.55 2.80
N PHE A 292 -11.60 -28.79 3.77
CA PHE A 292 -10.80 -28.30 4.89
C PHE A 292 -10.27 -29.47 5.76
N ARG A 293 -11.13 -30.47 6.03
CA ARG A 293 -10.73 -31.68 6.76
C ARG A 293 -9.70 -32.51 6.01
N GLN A 294 -9.80 -32.57 4.68
CA GLN A 294 -8.77 -33.20 3.85
C GLN A 294 -7.43 -32.48 3.97
N LEU A 295 -7.41 -31.12 3.88
CA LEU A 295 -6.17 -30.36 4.07
C LEU A 295 -5.55 -30.58 5.46
N LEU A 296 -6.36 -30.72 6.51
CA LEU A 296 -5.89 -31.09 7.85
C LEU A 296 -5.29 -32.50 7.87
N ALA A 297 -5.97 -33.49 7.29
CA ALA A 297 -5.51 -34.88 7.21
C ALA A 297 -4.20 -35.00 6.41
N ASP A 298 -4.08 -34.23 5.32
CA ASP A 298 -2.88 -34.13 4.48
C ASP A 298 -1.75 -33.33 5.15
N ARG A 299 -1.98 -32.80 6.35
CA ARG A 299 -1.04 -31.97 7.11
C ARG A 299 -0.50 -30.79 6.29
N VAL A 300 -1.36 -30.16 5.49
CA VAL A 300 -0.99 -28.96 4.75
C VAL A 300 -0.68 -27.86 5.76
N ALA A 301 0.56 -27.43 5.78
CA ALA A 301 0.96 -26.34 6.65
C ALA A 301 0.36 -25.01 6.15
N GLY A 302 -0.04 -24.12 7.07
CA GLY A 302 -0.55 -22.80 6.70
C GLY A 302 0.43 -22.03 5.79
N GLN A 303 1.73 -22.21 5.97
CA GLN A 303 2.77 -21.61 5.15
C GLN A 303 2.82 -22.13 3.70
N ASP A 304 2.25 -23.32 3.41
CA ASP A 304 2.16 -23.85 2.04
C ASP A 304 1.09 -23.10 1.24
N LEU A 305 0.08 -22.56 1.92
CA LEU A 305 -0.99 -21.75 1.34
C LEU A 305 -0.49 -20.30 1.16
N ARG A 306 0.34 -20.07 0.16
CA ARG A 306 0.91 -18.75 -0.13
C ARG A 306 0.66 -18.35 -1.58
N ILE A 307 0.76 -17.07 -1.85
CA ILE A 307 0.73 -16.54 -3.21
C ILE A 307 1.91 -17.13 -4.00
N GLY A 308 1.66 -17.54 -5.23
CA GLY A 308 2.62 -18.26 -6.07
C GLY A 308 2.64 -19.78 -5.87
N ALA A 309 1.95 -20.32 -4.84
CA ALA A 309 1.86 -21.75 -4.64
C ALA A 309 1.06 -22.44 -5.77
N ARG A 310 1.48 -23.65 -6.10
CA ARG A 310 0.86 -24.50 -7.12
C ARG A 310 0.48 -25.84 -6.50
N PHE A 311 -0.77 -26.23 -6.64
CA PHE A 311 -1.28 -27.51 -6.19
C PHE A 311 -1.83 -28.29 -7.39
N THR A 312 -1.67 -29.62 -7.37
CA THR A 312 -2.12 -30.51 -8.45
C THR A 312 -2.99 -31.65 -7.90
N GLY A 313 -3.79 -32.25 -8.77
CA GLY A 313 -4.63 -33.40 -8.47
C GLY A 313 -5.66 -33.14 -7.37
N GLU A 314 -5.89 -34.11 -6.49
CA GLU A 314 -6.88 -34.02 -5.41
C GLU A 314 -6.62 -32.85 -4.46
N ARG A 315 -5.36 -32.49 -4.22
CA ARG A 315 -4.98 -31.35 -3.39
C ARG A 315 -5.38 -30.02 -4.02
N ALA A 316 -5.31 -29.90 -5.35
CA ALA A 316 -5.80 -28.71 -6.05
C ALA A 316 -7.30 -28.53 -5.86
N ALA A 317 -8.06 -29.59 -6.00
CA ALA A 317 -9.51 -29.57 -5.77
C ALA A 317 -9.85 -29.24 -4.31
N ALA A 318 -9.12 -29.81 -3.35
CA ALA A 318 -9.32 -29.54 -1.93
C ALA A 318 -9.02 -28.07 -1.59
N VAL A 319 -7.90 -27.49 -2.08
CA VAL A 319 -7.57 -26.08 -1.87
C VAL A 319 -8.64 -25.18 -2.47
N ALA A 320 -9.08 -25.43 -3.71
CA ALA A 320 -10.09 -24.62 -4.38
C ALA A 320 -11.45 -24.65 -3.62
N LEU A 321 -11.88 -25.82 -3.17
CA LEU A 321 -13.13 -25.96 -2.41
C LEU A 321 -13.02 -25.32 -1.02
N ALA A 322 -11.89 -25.50 -0.32
CA ALA A 322 -11.67 -24.87 0.98
C ALA A 322 -11.66 -23.32 0.89
N LEU A 323 -11.05 -22.77 -0.15
CA LEU A 323 -11.13 -21.32 -0.44
C LEU A 323 -12.57 -20.86 -0.70
N ALA A 324 -13.37 -21.65 -1.44
CA ALA A 324 -14.76 -21.34 -1.73
C ALA A 324 -15.64 -21.39 -0.47
N ASP A 325 -15.41 -22.36 0.41
CA ASP A 325 -16.11 -22.51 1.68
C ASP A 325 -15.76 -21.36 2.64
N ALA A 326 -14.46 -21.06 2.77
CA ALA A 326 -13.97 -19.92 3.57
C ALA A 326 -14.56 -18.60 3.07
N ARG A 327 -14.49 -18.32 1.77
CA ARG A 327 -15.11 -17.14 1.15
C ARG A 327 -16.61 -17.04 1.48
N THR A 328 -17.33 -18.14 1.36
CA THR A 328 -18.78 -18.17 1.63
C THR A 328 -19.07 -17.84 3.08
N ASN A 329 -18.30 -18.42 4.00
CA ASN A 329 -18.42 -18.14 5.43
C ASN A 329 -18.07 -16.68 5.75
N ILE A 330 -16.97 -16.14 5.19
CA ILE A 330 -16.54 -14.76 5.40
C ILE A 330 -17.64 -13.79 4.97
N SER A 331 -18.22 -13.99 3.79
CA SER A 331 -19.27 -13.13 3.24
C SER A 331 -20.56 -13.17 4.04
N ARG A 332 -20.95 -14.35 4.53
CA ARG A 332 -22.23 -14.53 5.25
C ARG A 332 -22.16 -14.15 6.73
N MET A 333 -21.01 -14.32 7.35
CA MET A 333 -20.86 -14.18 8.80
C MET A 333 -20.10 -12.91 9.18
N PRO A 334 -18.74 -12.87 9.23
CA PRO A 334 -18.07 -11.72 9.82
C PRO A 334 -18.27 -10.42 9.02
N ALA A 335 -18.28 -10.47 7.69
CA ALA A 335 -18.46 -9.26 6.89
C ALA A 335 -19.81 -8.57 7.13
N ASN A 336 -20.91 -9.33 7.26
CA ASN A 336 -22.23 -8.81 7.53
C ASN A 336 -22.46 -8.35 8.98
N PHE A 337 -21.68 -8.88 9.92
CA PHE A 337 -21.88 -8.63 11.35
C PHE A 337 -20.86 -7.67 11.98
N ILE A 338 -19.90 -7.19 11.21
CA ILE A 338 -19.06 -6.05 11.58
C ILE A 338 -19.73 -4.79 11.05
N ARG A 339 -20.30 -3.98 11.96
CA ARG A 339 -21.10 -2.81 11.62
C ARG A 339 -20.47 -1.54 12.21
N TYR A 340 -20.77 -0.41 11.59
CA TYR A 340 -20.43 0.88 12.20
C TYR A 340 -21.15 1.04 13.55
N PRO A 341 -20.55 1.72 14.53
CA PRO A 341 -21.18 1.98 15.81
C PRO A 341 -22.57 2.64 15.66
N ASN A 342 -23.57 2.11 16.38
CA ASN A 342 -24.95 2.57 16.33
C ASN A 342 -25.57 2.58 14.92
N SER A 343 -25.17 1.67 14.05
CA SER A 343 -25.65 1.59 12.68
C SER A 343 -25.88 0.13 12.25
N GLU A 344 -26.83 -0.05 11.34
CA GLU A 344 -27.02 -1.34 10.65
C GLU A 344 -26.11 -1.50 9.41
N ILE A 345 -25.33 -0.47 9.06
CA ILE A 345 -24.45 -0.46 7.90
C ILE A 345 -23.22 -1.32 8.18
N PRO A 346 -22.92 -2.32 7.34
CA PRO A 346 -21.72 -3.12 7.48
C PRO A 346 -20.48 -2.29 7.16
N VAL A 347 -19.39 -2.57 7.86
CA VAL A 347 -18.07 -1.94 7.61
C VAL A 347 -17.44 -2.50 6.34
N PHE A 348 -17.66 -3.78 6.07
CA PHE A 348 -17.08 -4.49 4.93
C PHE A 348 -18.16 -4.93 3.95
N GLU A 349 -17.96 -4.65 2.67
CA GLU A 349 -18.90 -4.96 1.61
C GLU A 349 -18.42 -6.20 0.82
N ALA A 350 -18.90 -7.38 1.18
CA ALA A 350 -18.53 -8.59 0.46
C ALA A 350 -19.39 -8.79 -0.80
N ALA A 351 -18.73 -8.97 -1.94
CA ALA A 351 -19.33 -9.27 -3.25
C ALA A 351 -18.76 -10.60 -3.79
N PRO A 352 -19.23 -11.76 -3.28
CA PRO A 352 -18.71 -13.05 -3.70
C PRO A 352 -19.12 -13.35 -5.15
N ALA A 353 -18.16 -13.78 -5.98
CA ALA A 353 -18.40 -14.30 -7.31
C ALA A 353 -18.71 -15.81 -7.27
N ARG A 354 -19.20 -16.37 -8.38
CA ARG A 354 -19.35 -17.82 -8.49
C ARG A 354 -17.97 -18.48 -8.37
N ALA A 355 -17.82 -19.40 -7.43
CA ALA A 355 -16.55 -20.08 -7.22
C ALA A 355 -16.07 -20.78 -8.50
N PRO A 356 -14.83 -20.53 -8.93
CA PRO A 356 -14.27 -21.22 -10.08
C PRO A 356 -14.07 -22.72 -9.76
N ARG A 357 -14.07 -23.55 -10.80
CA ARG A 357 -13.83 -24.99 -10.67
C ARG A 357 -12.42 -25.30 -11.15
N PHE A 358 -11.61 -25.81 -10.24
CA PHE A 358 -10.28 -26.32 -10.54
C PHE A 358 -10.31 -27.85 -10.38
N ARG A 359 -9.89 -28.59 -11.39
CA ARG A 359 -9.92 -30.07 -11.36
C ARG A 359 -8.52 -30.65 -11.15
N ASP A 360 -7.58 -30.25 -11.98
CA ASP A 360 -6.28 -30.88 -12.05
C ASP A 360 -5.16 -30.02 -11.46
N GLU A 361 -5.35 -28.71 -11.45
CA GLU A 361 -4.36 -27.77 -10.96
C GLU A 361 -5.02 -26.47 -10.46
N ILE A 362 -4.45 -25.89 -9.40
CA ILE A 362 -4.71 -24.52 -8.98
C ILE A 362 -3.38 -23.81 -8.71
N VAL A 363 -3.24 -22.63 -9.30
CA VAL A 363 -2.15 -21.71 -8.99
C VAL A 363 -2.73 -20.57 -8.18
N VAL A 364 -2.16 -20.32 -7.00
CA VAL A 364 -2.59 -19.26 -6.09
C VAL A 364 -1.95 -17.94 -6.54
N ASP A 365 -2.53 -17.30 -7.54
CA ASP A 365 -2.10 -16.00 -8.06
C ASP A 365 -3.21 -14.96 -7.95
N ALA A 366 -2.90 -13.72 -8.32
CA ALA A 366 -3.83 -12.60 -8.21
C ALA A 366 -5.11 -12.83 -9.03
N GLU A 367 -5.01 -13.39 -10.23
CA GLU A 367 -6.16 -13.70 -11.09
C GLU A 367 -7.07 -14.75 -10.44
N THR A 368 -6.49 -15.87 -10.00
CA THR A 368 -7.21 -16.92 -9.27
C THR A 368 -7.89 -16.36 -8.02
N LEU A 369 -7.18 -15.55 -7.23
CA LEU A 369 -7.74 -14.99 -6.00
C LEU A 369 -8.87 -13.99 -6.27
N ARG A 370 -8.77 -13.17 -7.32
CA ARG A 370 -9.86 -12.27 -7.78
C ARG A 370 -11.09 -13.02 -8.27
N SER A 371 -10.93 -14.22 -8.84
CA SER A 371 -12.03 -15.01 -9.36
C SER A 371 -13.06 -15.45 -8.30
N PHE A 372 -12.71 -15.39 -7.01
CA PHE A 372 -13.61 -15.65 -5.89
C PHE A 372 -14.52 -14.47 -5.52
N GLY A 373 -14.36 -13.31 -6.16
CA GLY A 373 -15.07 -12.06 -5.86
C GLY A 373 -14.22 -11.09 -5.06
N THR A 374 -14.86 -10.05 -4.51
CA THR A 374 -14.19 -8.96 -3.80
C THR A 374 -14.82 -8.68 -2.43
N ILE A 375 -14.05 -8.02 -1.58
CA ILE A 375 -14.53 -7.41 -0.34
C ILE A 375 -14.05 -5.97 -0.28
N GLY A 376 -14.98 -5.03 -0.16
CA GLY A 376 -14.72 -3.62 0.03
C GLY A 376 -14.31 -3.34 1.47
N VAL A 377 -13.16 -2.70 1.63
CA VAL A 377 -12.61 -2.23 2.91
C VAL A 377 -12.60 -0.70 2.88
N PRO A 378 -13.14 -0.01 3.89
CA PRO A 378 -13.06 1.45 3.95
C PRO A 378 -11.61 1.92 3.84
N GLY A 379 -11.36 2.93 2.99
CA GLY A 379 -10.03 3.47 2.76
C GLY A 379 -9.27 3.85 4.04
N PRO A 380 -9.90 4.55 5.02
CA PRO A 380 -9.27 4.83 6.30
C PRO A 380 -8.81 3.58 7.06
N VAL A 381 -9.63 2.53 7.09
CA VAL A 381 -9.30 1.24 7.74
C VAL A 381 -8.12 0.58 7.03
N TRP A 382 -8.16 0.54 5.70
CA TRP A 382 -7.08 -0.03 4.89
C TRP A 382 -5.74 0.69 5.15
N ARG A 383 -5.71 2.01 5.06
CA ARG A 383 -4.50 2.80 5.31
C ARG A 383 -3.98 2.64 6.75
N THR A 384 -4.87 2.58 7.72
CA THR A 384 -4.48 2.34 9.11
C THR A 384 -3.84 0.96 9.28
N LEU A 385 -4.40 -0.09 8.68
CA LEU A 385 -3.82 -1.43 8.73
C LEU A 385 -2.46 -1.49 7.99
N GLN A 386 -2.30 -0.74 6.91
CA GLN A 386 -1.02 -0.65 6.21
C GLN A 386 0.08 0.02 7.05
N ARG A 387 -0.26 1.06 7.82
CA ARG A 387 0.70 1.86 8.59
C ARG A 387 0.91 1.34 10.01
N LEU A 388 -0.15 0.90 10.63
CA LEU A 388 -0.18 0.53 12.04
C LEU A 388 -0.43 -0.97 12.25
N GLY A 389 -0.33 -1.80 11.19
CA GLY A 389 -0.55 -3.24 11.27
C GLY A 389 0.30 -3.92 12.34
N ALA A 390 1.57 -3.52 12.47
CA ALA A 390 2.48 -4.02 13.50
C ALA A 390 1.98 -3.76 14.94
N TRP A 391 1.15 -2.74 15.15
CA TRP A 391 0.55 -2.42 16.44
C TRP A 391 -0.84 -3.03 16.60
N VAL A 392 -1.60 -3.16 15.51
CA VAL A 392 -2.96 -3.70 15.52
C VAL A 392 -2.94 -5.24 15.64
N GLU A 393 -2.04 -5.92 14.96
CA GLU A 393 -1.99 -7.39 14.95
C GLU A 393 -1.75 -8.02 16.33
N PRO A 394 -0.83 -7.55 17.18
CA PRO A 394 -0.67 -8.05 18.54
C PRO A 394 -1.95 -7.93 19.39
N VAL A 395 -2.71 -6.86 19.21
CA VAL A 395 -3.98 -6.67 19.93
C VAL A 395 -5.03 -7.65 19.42
N LEU A 396 -5.10 -7.89 18.10
CA LEU A 396 -5.97 -8.92 17.50
C LEU A 396 -5.63 -10.32 18.03
N VAL A 397 -4.36 -10.67 18.08
CA VAL A 397 -3.88 -11.97 18.60
C VAL A 397 -4.21 -12.12 20.08
N GLY A 398 -3.96 -11.10 20.88
CA GLY A 398 -4.26 -11.12 22.32
C GLY A 398 -5.75 -11.31 22.59
N GLU A 399 -6.62 -10.59 21.88
CA GLU A 399 -8.07 -10.72 22.01
C GLU A 399 -8.58 -12.08 21.49
N TRP A 400 -8.00 -12.58 20.39
CA TRP A 400 -8.31 -13.90 19.87
C TRP A 400 -7.96 -15.01 20.88
N ALA A 401 -6.76 -14.97 21.44
CA ALA A 401 -6.33 -15.90 22.48
C ALA A 401 -7.21 -15.81 23.74
N ARG A 402 -7.65 -14.60 24.12
CA ARG A 402 -8.61 -14.41 25.23
C ARG A 402 -9.94 -15.12 24.96
N LEU A 403 -10.48 -15.02 23.74
CA LEU A 403 -11.70 -15.74 23.35
C LEU A 403 -11.52 -17.25 23.38
N ILE A 404 -10.41 -17.77 22.82
CA ILE A 404 -10.09 -19.20 22.85
C ILE A 404 -10.06 -19.70 24.28
N ARG A 405 -9.36 -19.04 25.19
CA ARG A 405 -9.32 -19.41 26.62
C ARG A 405 -10.71 -19.38 27.26
N GLY A 406 -11.52 -18.36 26.96
CA GLY A 406 -12.88 -18.24 27.45
C GLY A 406 -13.80 -19.34 26.93
N PHE A 407 -13.67 -19.77 25.68
CA PHE A 407 -14.41 -20.90 25.12
C PHE A 407 -13.95 -22.23 25.76
N GLY A 408 -12.64 -22.44 25.87
CA GLY A 408 -12.06 -23.61 26.49
C GLY A 408 -12.54 -23.81 27.95
N LEU A 409 -12.50 -22.71 28.72
CA LEU A 409 -12.96 -22.74 30.12
C LEU A 409 -14.45 -23.15 30.23
N ARG A 410 -15.32 -22.58 29.38
CA ARG A 410 -16.76 -22.95 29.33
C ARG A 410 -17.01 -24.39 28.93
N MET A 411 -16.08 -25.02 28.24
CA MET A 411 -16.14 -26.42 27.82
C MET A 411 -15.51 -27.36 28.84
N GLY A 412 -15.03 -26.89 29.98
CA GLY A 412 -14.26 -27.70 30.94
C GLY A 412 -12.88 -28.13 30.40
N ARG A 413 -12.35 -27.46 29.38
CA ARG A 413 -11.05 -27.72 28.73
C ARG A 413 -10.20 -26.46 28.76
N PRO A 414 -9.61 -26.11 29.90
CA PRO A 414 -8.82 -24.90 30.01
C PRO A 414 -7.63 -24.95 29.02
N VAL A 415 -7.45 -23.88 28.26
CA VAL A 415 -6.30 -23.67 27.38
C VAL A 415 -5.21 -22.95 28.18
N ALA A 416 -3.99 -23.49 28.17
CA ALA A 416 -2.89 -22.96 28.95
C ALA A 416 -2.48 -21.55 28.49
N PRO A 417 -1.98 -20.71 29.40
CA PRO A 417 -1.38 -19.43 29.02
C PRO A 417 -0.26 -19.63 27.99
N GLY A 418 -0.29 -18.86 26.91
CA GLY A 418 0.68 -18.93 25.81
C GLY A 418 0.38 -20.00 24.74
N GLU A 419 -0.47 -20.99 25.01
CA GLU A 419 -0.79 -22.06 24.06
C GLU A 419 -1.52 -21.51 22.81
N ALA A 420 -2.55 -20.69 23.02
CA ALA A 420 -3.30 -20.07 21.92
C ALA A 420 -2.42 -19.07 21.17
N GLU A 421 -1.63 -18.28 21.89
CA GLU A 421 -0.70 -17.30 21.32
C GLU A 421 0.37 -17.97 20.46
N ALA A 422 0.91 -19.10 20.89
CA ALA A 422 1.91 -19.85 20.12
C ALA A 422 1.36 -20.36 18.77
N VAL A 423 0.11 -20.84 18.75
CA VAL A 423 -0.54 -21.29 17.51
C VAL A 423 -0.96 -20.09 16.63
N LEU A 424 -1.35 -18.99 17.25
CA LEU A 424 -1.69 -17.75 16.55
C LEU A 424 -0.45 -16.99 16.06
N CYS A 425 0.76 -17.35 16.52
CA CYS A 425 1.99 -16.75 16.03
C CYS A 425 2.04 -16.89 14.50
N TRP A 426 2.22 -15.76 13.80
CA TRP A 426 2.37 -15.81 12.35
C TRP A 426 3.76 -16.35 12.04
N LEU A 427 3.78 -17.47 11.33
CA LEU A 427 5.03 -18.02 10.81
C LEU A 427 5.33 -17.31 9.49
N ASP A 428 6.27 -16.37 9.54
CA ASP A 428 6.87 -15.83 8.33
C ASP A 428 7.53 -16.97 7.52
N PRO A 429 7.56 -16.86 6.20
CA PRO A 429 8.29 -17.84 5.39
C PRO A 429 9.72 -17.98 5.92
N ALA A 430 10.29 -19.17 5.88
CA ALA A 430 11.69 -19.34 6.21
C ALA A 430 12.54 -18.45 5.29
N ARG A 431 13.57 -17.80 5.85
CA ARG A 431 14.51 -17.01 5.05
C ARG A 431 15.29 -17.95 4.12
N ASP A 432 14.71 -18.23 2.96
CA ASP A 432 15.27 -19.15 1.99
C ASP A 432 15.83 -18.41 0.78
N THR A 433 17.15 -18.47 0.64
CA THR A 433 17.89 -17.94 -0.51
C THR A 433 18.46 -19.06 -1.40
N SER A 434 18.07 -20.32 -1.16
CA SER A 434 18.67 -21.50 -1.79
C SER A 434 18.48 -21.48 -3.30
N LEU A 435 17.28 -21.18 -3.79
CA LEU A 435 17.00 -21.12 -5.22
C LEU A 435 17.87 -20.06 -5.91
N ALA A 436 17.94 -18.85 -5.35
CA ALA A 436 18.75 -17.78 -5.92
C ALA A 436 20.25 -18.14 -5.91
N ARG A 437 20.72 -18.80 -4.85
CA ARG A 437 22.11 -19.27 -4.73
C ARG A 437 22.41 -20.39 -5.75
N VAL A 438 21.52 -21.35 -5.90
CA VAL A 438 21.66 -22.43 -6.89
C VAL A 438 21.67 -21.88 -8.30
N THR A 439 20.76 -20.96 -8.62
CA THR A 439 20.70 -20.31 -9.94
C THR A 439 21.98 -19.52 -10.23
N ALA A 440 22.47 -18.71 -9.28
CA ALA A 440 23.70 -17.97 -9.46
C ALA A 440 24.92 -18.88 -9.67
N ARG A 441 25.03 -19.98 -8.92
CA ARG A 441 26.10 -20.97 -9.08
C ARG A 441 26.02 -21.66 -10.45
N ARG A 442 24.84 -22.10 -10.86
CA ARG A 442 24.62 -22.71 -12.18
C ARG A 442 25.09 -21.79 -13.32
N LEU A 443 24.79 -20.48 -13.22
CA LEU A 443 25.23 -19.49 -14.20
C LEU A 443 26.76 -19.34 -14.21
N ILE A 444 27.39 -19.26 -13.04
CA ILE A 444 28.85 -19.18 -12.89
C ILE A 444 29.53 -20.45 -13.47
N ASP A 445 29.01 -21.62 -13.16
CA ASP A 445 29.53 -22.90 -13.62
C ASP A 445 29.37 -23.06 -15.14
N ALA A 446 28.33 -22.45 -15.72
CA ALA A 446 28.13 -22.36 -17.16
C ALA A 446 28.99 -21.29 -17.86
N GLY A 447 29.89 -20.61 -17.12
CA GLY A 447 30.75 -19.56 -17.65
C GLY A 447 30.06 -18.22 -17.89
N GLN A 448 28.83 -18.05 -17.41
CA GLN A 448 28.11 -16.79 -17.54
C GLN A 448 28.51 -15.86 -16.38
N PRO A 449 28.81 -14.57 -16.65
CA PRO A 449 29.23 -13.65 -15.62
C PRO A 449 28.07 -13.28 -14.70
N VAL A 450 28.23 -13.50 -13.41
CA VAL A 450 27.32 -13.02 -12.35
C VAL A 450 28.01 -11.89 -11.58
N HIS A 451 27.34 -10.77 -11.43
CA HIS A 451 27.90 -9.58 -10.79
C HIS A 451 27.19 -9.27 -9.46
N CYS A 452 27.93 -8.71 -8.52
CA CYS A 452 27.35 -8.09 -7.35
C CYS A 452 26.51 -6.87 -7.79
N VAL A 453 25.20 -6.90 -7.54
CA VAL A 453 24.30 -5.82 -8.01
C VAL A 453 24.64 -4.45 -7.43
N TRP A 454 25.27 -4.41 -6.26
CA TRP A 454 25.63 -3.17 -5.58
C TRP A 454 26.97 -2.57 -6.01
N THR A 455 27.90 -3.39 -6.46
CA THR A 455 29.28 -2.92 -6.76
C THR A 455 29.70 -3.15 -8.21
N GLY A 456 28.89 -3.83 -9.00
CA GLY A 456 29.23 -4.24 -10.38
C GLY A 456 30.39 -5.24 -10.49
N LYS A 457 31.01 -5.66 -9.39
CA LYS A 457 32.14 -6.59 -9.42
C LYS A 457 31.68 -8.02 -9.70
N GLN A 458 32.39 -8.71 -10.59
CA GLN A 458 32.11 -10.11 -10.90
C GLN A 458 32.29 -10.99 -9.66
N LEU A 459 31.38 -11.94 -9.49
CA LEU A 459 31.34 -12.90 -8.40
C LEU A 459 31.89 -14.26 -8.85
N ARG A 460 32.49 -14.97 -7.89
CA ARG A 460 32.85 -16.38 -8.01
C ARG A 460 32.01 -17.19 -7.03
N ALA A 461 31.96 -18.50 -7.19
CA ALA A 461 31.17 -19.37 -6.34
C ALA A 461 31.52 -19.26 -4.84
N ASP A 462 32.79 -18.98 -4.50
CA ASP A 462 33.31 -18.80 -3.16
C ASP A 462 33.03 -17.39 -2.57
N SER A 463 32.80 -16.40 -3.44
CA SER A 463 32.53 -15.01 -3.07
C SER A 463 31.07 -14.61 -3.27
N LEU A 464 30.18 -15.58 -3.43
CA LEU A 464 28.76 -15.38 -3.66
C LEU A 464 27.98 -15.40 -2.34
N ASP A 465 27.25 -14.34 -2.09
CA ASP A 465 26.15 -14.30 -1.13
C ASP A 465 24.85 -13.85 -1.82
N ILE A 466 23.70 -14.07 -1.19
CA ILE A 466 22.40 -13.59 -1.69
C ILE A 466 21.85 -12.57 -0.70
N ASP A 467 21.58 -11.40 -1.22
CA ASP A 467 21.03 -10.27 -0.48
C ASP A 467 19.52 -10.13 -0.76
N HIS A 468 18.79 -9.64 0.24
CA HIS A 468 17.45 -9.13 0.07
C HIS A 468 17.54 -7.61 -0.16
N CYS A 469 17.11 -7.11 -1.30
CA CYS A 469 17.10 -5.67 -1.60
C CYS A 469 16.36 -4.90 -0.50
N LEU A 470 15.12 -5.28 -0.24
CA LEU A 470 14.39 -4.86 0.95
C LEU A 470 14.74 -5.83 2.09
N PRO A 471 15.24 -5.33 3.24
CA PRO A 471 15.76 -6.20 4.29
C PRO A 471 14.67 -7.12 4.85
N TRP A 472 15.06 -8.34 5.18
CA TRP A 472 14.16 -9.36 5.74
C TRP A 472 13.37 -8.88 6.97
N THR A 473 14.01 -8.07 7.81
CA THR A 473 13.39 -7.51 9.03
C THR A 473 12.22 -6.57 8.75
N ALA A 474 12.24 -5.91 7.58
CA ALA A 474 11.20 -4.98 7.18
C ALA A 474 10.19 -5.61 6.20
N TRP A 475 10.65 -6.59 5.41
CA TRP A 475 9.86 -7.28 4.40
C TRP A 475 10.23 -8.76 4.37
N PRO A 476 9.66 -9.59 5.26
CA PRO A 476 10.01 -11.01 5.38
C PRO A 476 9.41 -11.83 4.23
N CYS A 477 9.97 -11.70 3.04
CA CYS A 477 9.60 -12.48 1.87
C CYS A 477 10.82 -13.07 1.18
N GLY A 478 10.64 -14.27 0.59
CA GLY A 478 11.63 -14.92 -0.28
C GLY A 478 11.31 -14.76 -1.76
N ASP A 479 10.63 -13.67 -2.13
CA ASP A 479 10.20 -13.40 -3.50
C ASP A 479 11.41 -13.16 -4.41
N LEU A 480 11.34 -13.69 -5.63
CA LEU A 480 12.45 -13.67 -6.58
C LEU A 480 12.88 -12.25 -6.94
N TRP A 481 11.94 -11.31 -7.00
CA TRP A 481 12.21 -9.90 -7.29
C TRP A 481 13.05 -9.20 -6.21
N ASN A 482 13.10 -9.75 -4.98
CA ASN A 482 13.83 -9.20 -3.83
C ASN A 482 15.19 -9.87 -3.57
N LEU A 483 15.56 -10.94 -4.32
CA LEU A 483 16.76 -11.75 -4.09
C LEU A 483 17.85 -11.48 -5.13
N PHE A 484 19.03 -11.04 -4.67
CA PHE A 484 20.11 -10.60 -5.56
C PHE A 484 21.48 -11.15 -5.18
N PRO A 485 22.34 -11.44 -6.17
CA PRO A 485 23.72 -11.81 -5.93
C PRO A 485 24.50 -10.61 -5.40
N ALA A 486 25.21 -10.81 -4.31
CA ALA A 486 25.99 -9.78 -3.66
C ALA A 486 27.31 -10.34 -3.13
N ARG A 487 28.29 -9.46 -2.93
CA ARG A 487 29.52 -9.81 -2.19
C ARG A 487 29.20 -9.95 -0.70
N PRO A 488 29.78 -10.93 0.02
CA PRO A 488 29.58 -11.08 1.46
C PRO A 488 29.94 -9.82 2.26
N SER A 489 30.97 -9.08 1.84
CA SER A 489 31.37 -7.83 2.48
C SER A 489 30.30 -6.75 2.39
N VAL A 490 29.58 -6.68 1.29
CA VAL A 490 28.48 -5.72 1.10
C VAL A 490 27.26 -6.16 1.87
N ASN A 491 26.82 -7.41 1.68
CA ASN A 491 25.63 -7.94 2.31
C ASN A 491 25.71 -7.93 3.83
N ARG A 492 26.84 -8.41 4.39
CA ARG A 492 26.99 -8.63 5.84
C ARG A 492 27.45 -7.42 6.62
N TYR A 493 28.18 -6.49 5.99
CA TYR A 493 28.82 -5.37 6.73
C TYR A 493 28.37 -3.99 6.26
N ALA A 494 28.18 -3.76 4.96
CA ALA A 494 27.79 -2.44 4.45
C ALA A 494 26.28 -2.23 4.49
N LYS A 495 25.51 -3.13 3.86
CA LYS A 495 24.05 -3.00 3.78
C LYS A 495 23.33 -3.57 5.01
N ARG A 496 23.66 -4.81 5.40
CA ARG A 496 22.99 -5.51 6.51
C ARG A 496 21.47 -5.57 6.36
N ASP A 497 20.76 -5.11 7.38
CA ASP A 497 19.31 -5.00 7.51
C ASP A 497 18.77 -3.60 7.19
N ARG A 498 19.53 -2.82 6.41
CA ARG A 498 19.14 -1.48 5.99
C ARG A 498 18.52 -1.47 4.60
N LEU A 499 17.66 -0.49 4.36
CA LEU A 499 17.18 -0.18 3.01
C LEU A 499 18.33 0.42 2.17
N PRO A 500 18.39 0.11 0.86
CA PRO A 500 19.28 0.88 -0.01
C PRO A 500 18.82 2.34 -0.06
N SER A 501 19.73 3.30 -0.06
CA SER A 501 19.37 4.70 -0.32
C SER A 501 18.81 4.84 -1.75
N ALA A 502 18.08 5.94 -2.02
CA ALA A 502 17.56 6.20 -3.36
C ALA A 502 18.68 6.21 -4.41
N GLY A 503 19.80 6.87 -4.11
CA GLY A 503 20.96 6.91 -5.00
C GLY A 503 21.62 5.55 -5.21
N ALA A 504 21.77 4.73 -4.16
CA ALA A 504 22.32 3.39 -4.27
C ALA A 504 21.42 2.46 -5.11
N LEU A 505 20.11 2.56 -4.92
CA LEU A 505 19.14 1.77 -5.70
C LEU A 505 19.15 2.18 -7.18
N CYS A 506 19.17 3.48 -7.46
CA CYS A 506 19.27 4.01 -8.82
C CYS A 506 20.58 3.56 -9.51
N ALA A 507 21.72 3.65 -8.82
CA ALA A 507 23.01 3.20 -9.34
C ALA A 507 23.04 1.68 -9.62
N ALA A 508 22.28 0.89 -8.87
CA ALA A 508 22.18 -0.55 -9.02
C ALA A 508 21.16 -1.00 -10.10
N ARG A 509 20.36 -0.10 -10.66
CA ARG A 509 19.21 -0.42 -11.55
C ARG A 509 19.57 -1.41 -12.65
N GLU A 510 20.62 -1.10 -13.41
CA GLU A 510 21.04 -1.96 -14.52
C GLU A 510 21.47 -3.36 -14.05
N GLY A 511 22.19 -3.44 -12.93
CA GLY A 511 22.59 -4.71 -12.30
C GLY A 511 21.40 -5.53 -11.81
N LEU A 512 20.41 -4.90 -11.20
CA LEU A 512 19.18 -5.54 -10.72
C LEU A 512 18.37 -6.10 -11.89
N GLN A 513 18.14 -5.31 -12.93
CA GLN A 513 17.41 -5.74 -14.11
C GLN A 513 18.15 -6.82 -14.91
N SER A 514 19.47 -6.72 -15.02
CA SER A 514 20.30 -7.75 -15.66
C SER A 514 20.18 -9.08 -14.92
N TRP A 515 20.21 -9.07 -13.59
CA TRP A 515 19.99 -10.25 -12.78
C TRP A 515 18.60 -10.85 -13.00
N TRP A 516 17.55 -10.05 -12.96
CA TRP A 516 16.18 -10.54 -13.20
C TRP A 516 16.04 -11.21 -14.57
N ARG A 517 16.62 -10.60 -15.64
CA ARG A 517 16.61 -11.19 -16.98
C ARG A 517 17.35 -12.52 -17.01
N GLN A 518 18.54 -12.56 -16.45
CA GLN A 518 19.41 -13.73 -16.51
C GLN A 518 18.91 -14.89 -15.63
N ALA A 519 18.44 -14.58 -14.44
CA ALA A 519 18.10 -15.58 -13.44
C ALA A 519 16.65 -16.06 -13.51
N TRP A 520 15.72 -15.16 -13.83
CA TRP A 520 14.30 -15.43 -13.62
C TRP A 520 13.50 -15.43 -14.92
N THR A 521 13.65 -14.41 -15.76
CA THR A 521 12.78 -14.28 -16.95
C THR A 521 13.26 -15.09 -18.16
N SER A 522 14.42 -15.70 -18.10
CA SER A 522 14.95 -16.60 -19.14
C SER A 522 14.39 -18.04 -19.07
N ASP A 523 13.82 -18.44 -17.94
CA ASP A 523 13.21 -19.74 -17.70
C ASP A 523 11.70 -19.53 -17.53
N GLU A 524 10.88 -20.24 -18.31
CA GLU A 524 9.43 -20.01 -18.34
C GLU A 524 8.75 -20.24 -16.98
N ALA A 525 9.13 -21.28 -16.25
CA ALA A 525 8.53 -21.59 -14.95
C ALA A 525 8.92 -20.56 -13.87
N LEU A 526 10.18 -20.11 -13.89
CA LEU A 526 10.68 -19.08 -12.99
C LEU A 526 10.11 -17.70 -13.36
N ALA A 527 9.96 -17.39 -14.64
CA ALA A 527 9.34 -16.16 -15.12
C ALA A 527 7.88 -16.06 -14.65
N GLN A 528 7.10 -17.12 -14.80
CA GLN A 528 5.73 -17.14 -14.29
C GLN A 528 5.67 -16.91 -12.78
N ARG A 529 6.57 -17.51 -12.00
CA ARG A 529 6.67 -17.29 -10.55
C ARG A 529 7.06 -15.84 -10.24
N PHE A 530 8.09 -15.32 -10.90
CA PHE A 530 8.58 -13.95 -10.73
C PHE A 530 7.46 -12.93 -10.94
N TRP A 531 6.74 -13.01 -12.06
CA TRP A 531 5.67 -12.06 -12.38
C TRP A 531 4.50 -12.13 -11.41
N ARG A 532 4.13 -13.32 -10.93
CA ARG A 532 3.08 -13.48 -9.91
C ARG A 532 3.46 -12.82 -8.58
N GLU A 533 4.71 -13.01 -8.15
CA GLU A 533 5.21 -12.40 -6.93
C GLU A 533 5.27 -10.87 -7.06
N VAL A 534 5.68 -10.36 -8.20
CA VAL A 534 5.67 -8.93 -8.53
C VAL A 534 4.26 -8.35 -8.48
N ASP A 535 3.30 -8.98 -9.17
CA ASP A 535 1.90 -8.51 -9.24
C ASP A 535 1.22 -8.44 -7.86
N ALA A 536 1.59 -9.32 -6.95
CA ALA A 536 1.04 -9.32 -5.60
C ALA A 536 1.70 -8.31 -4.65
N ALA A 537 3.01 -8.06 -4.81
CA ALA A 537 3.80 -7.33 -3.83
C ALA A 537 4.10 -5.88 -4.21
N LEU A 538 4.34 -5.60 -5.49
CA LEU A 538 4.82 -4.29 -5.93
C LEU A 538 3.70 -3.48 -6.60
N PRO A 539 3.58 -2.17 -6.28
CA PRO A 539 2.66 -1.30 -6.99
C PRO A 539 3.11 -1.14 -8.45
N GLN A 540 2.17 -1.29 -9.39
CA GLN A 540 2.42 -1.19 -10.83
C GLN A 540 1.51 -0.16 -11.48
N GLU A 541 2.02 0.58 -12.47
CA GLU A 541 1.31 1.69 -13.12
C GLU A 541 0.76 1.35 -14.51
N GLY A 542 0.84 0.10 -14.98
CA GLY A 542 0.13 -0.30 -16.21
C GLY A 542 0.89 -1.08 -17.26
N GLY A 543 2.16 -1.33 -17.10
CA GLY A 543 2.96 -2.27 -17.90
C GLY A 543 3.40 -3.48 -17.08
N ILE A 544 3.93 -4.50 -17.73
CA ILE A 544 4.60 -5.61 -17.06
C ILE A 544 5.97 -5.75 -17.72
N ASP A 545 6.86 -4.81 -17.46
CA ASP A 545 8.25 -4.91 -17.84
C ASP A 545 9.19 -4.72 -16.62
N LEU A 546 10.47 -4.89 -16.83
CA LEU A 546 11.43 -4.80 -15.73
C LEU A 546 11.66 -3.36 -15.24
N ASP A 547 11.28 -2.35 -16.01
CA ASP A 547 11.32 -0.95 -15.60
C ASP A 547 10.17 -0.66 -14.63
N ASP A 548 8.99 -1.21 -14.90
CA ASP A 548 7.84 -1.13 -13.98
C ASP A 548 8.13 -1.86 -12.66
N VAL A 549 8.78 -3.04 -12.72
CA VAL A 549 9.22 -3.77 -11.52
C VAL A 549 10.19 -2.93 -10.69
N PHE A 550 11.16 -2.28 -11.36
CA PHE A 550 12.11 -1.42 -10.67
C PHE A 550 11.42 -0.21 -10.03
N THR A 551 10.52 0.44 -10.74
CA THR A 551 9.71 1.55 -10.24
C THR A 551 8.86 1.11 -9.04
N GLY A 552 8.21 -0.06 -9.13
CA GLY A 552 7.48 -0.65 -8.02
C GLY A 552 8.35 -0.93 -6.79
N LEU A 553 9.59 -1.36 -6.99
CA LEU A 553 10.58 -1.56 -5.93
C LEU A 553 10.98 -0.23 -5.27
N GLU A 554 11.17 0.84 -6.04
CA GLU A 554 11.43 2.18 -5.50
C GLU A 554 10.28 2.68 -4.63
N TRP A 555 9.04 2.54 -5.08
CA TRP A 555 7.85 2.88 -4.31
C TRP A 555 7.75 2.05 -3.02
N ARG A 556 8.03 0.75 -3.09
CA ARG A 556 8.03 -0.11 -1.91
C ARG A 556 9.11 0.29 -0.91
N ARG A 557 10.33 0.59 -1.38
CA ARG A 557 11.42 1.09 -0.54
C ARG A 557 11.01 2.37 0.20
N LEU A 558 10.48 3.34 -0.56
CA LEU A 558 10.04 4.61 0.00
C LEU A 558 8.96 4.41 1.07
N ARG A 559 8.02 3.52 0.81
CA ARG A 559 6.97 3.19 1.76
C ARG A 559 7.52 2.55 3.05
N LEU A 560 8.40 1.57 2.95
CA LEU A 560 9.01 0.94 4.13
C LEU A 560 9.80 1.95 4.97
N ARG A 561 10.50 2.88 4.31
CA ARG A 561 11.18 3.98 5.00
C ARG A 561 10.19 4.85 5.77
N GLN A 562 9.08 5.22 5.17
CA GLN A 562 8.09 6.11 5.76
C GLN A 562 7.26 5.44 6.86
N ASP A 563 6.76 4.24 6.62
CA ASP A 563 5.81 3.58 7.51
C ASP A 563 6.51 2.86 8.67
N GLN A 564 7.71 2.30 8.44
CA GLN A 564 8.46 1.51 9.41
C GLN A 564 9.73 2.19 9.91
N GLN A 565 10.08 3.38 9.40
CA GLN A 565 11.30 4.13 9.76
C GLN A 565 12.58 3.29 9.65
N VAL A 566 12.65 2.40 8.66
CA VAL A 566 13.81 1.55 8.44
C VAL A 566 14.97 2.40 7.98
N GLN A 567 16.12 2.27 8.66
CA GLN A 567 17.32 3.03 8.34
C GLN A 567 17.85 2.73 6.94
N GLU A 568 18.32 3.75 6.26
CA GLU A 568 19.03 3.61 4.98
C GLU A 568 20.52 3.33 5.21
N GLY A 569 21.10 2.50 4.32
CA GLY A 569 22.55 2.29 4.29
C GLY A 569 23.23 3.50 3.67
N GLY A 570 24.12 4.15 4.40
CA GLY A 570 25.03 5.16 3.83
C GLY A 570 25.98 4.50 2.84
N GLY A 571 26.26 5.16 1.71
CA GLY A 571 27.12 4.84 0.57
C GLY A 571 27.63 3.39 0.44
N MET A 572 26.98 2.61 -0.43
CA MET A 572 27.43 1.28 -0.83
C MET A 572 28.40 1.37 -1.99
#